data_50bbe166b2890c754d30a3e8536874ad
#
_entry.id   50bbe166b2890c754d30a3e8536874ad
#
_cell.length_a   1.000
_cell.length_b   1.000
_cell.length_c   1.000
_cell.angle_alpha   90.00
_cell.angle_beta   90.00
_cell.angle_gamma   90.00
#
_symmetry.space_group_name_H-M   'P 1'
#
loop_
_entity.id
_entity.type
_entity.pdbx_description
1 polymer ?
#
loop_
_entity_poly.entity_id
_entity_poly.type
_entity_poly.pdbx_seq_one_letter_code
_entity_poly.pdbx_strand_id
1 'polypeptide(L)'
;MPRPEARDPGPTPAGGAGGLPAVGAWPPRTRWPEPLHRAVAAVREALAGDGPRRADVGPGRAGSRPRGLVALSGGADSLALAVACAVLVGTREGRRLGPIGAAVVDHGLQSGSDAVAAAAADVARILGLTPVTVTRVEVARTGDGPEADARRARREALAAAARDAGQGDAVVLTAHTADDQAEQVLLGLARGSGTRSLAGIPARGTLPGGAAVVRPLLGLTRADTEAICRWAGLTWFEDPHNRDPALLRSRVRTRVLPALEDPDAGLGPGVRAGLVRTAAIAAEDAAALDAWAGDEVTRLRVDPPAGDPRVVSLDLESLAALPAAVRHRVIARAARAAGGQAPPRERILAVDALVTGARAGGTSAGPVELPGGVAAHRACARLDLIPCLPGP
;
A
#
# COMPACT_ATOMS: atom_id res chain seq x y z
N MET A 1 20.37 -49.11 5.45
CA MET A 1 18.96 -48.78 5.65
C MET A 1 18.86 -47.26 5.90
N PRO A 2 18.26 -46.49 5.03
CA PRO A 2 18.05 -45.04 5.28
C PRO A 2 16.95 -44.88 6.33
N ARG A 3 17.17 -43.92 7.24
CA ARG A 3 16.19 -43.49 8.27
C ARG A 3 14.99 -42.87 7.56
N PRO A 4 13.76 -43.07 8.05
CA PRO A 4 12.58 -42.40 7.50
C PRO A 4 12.67 -40.91 7.77
N GLU A 5 12.53 -40.10 6.72
CA GLU A 5 12.36 -38.65 6.79
C GLU A 5 11.14 -38.34 7.64
N ALA A 6 11.33 -37.52 8.66
CA ALA A 6 10.25 -36.99 9.47
C ALA A 6 9.34 -36.13 8.54
N ARG A 7 8.09 -36.56 8.40
CA ARG A 7 7.05 -35.80 7.73
C ARG A 7 6.90 -34.44 8.46
N ASP A 8 7.13 -33.38 7.73
CA ASP A 8 6.86 -32.02 8.15
C ASP A 8 5.38 -31.94 8.63
N PRO A 9 5.11 -31.54 9.89
CA PRO A 9 3.73 -31.35 10.32
C PRO A 9 3.18 -30.17 9.52
N GLY A 10 2.29 -30.46 8.60
CA GLY A 10 1.60 -29.45 7.80
C GLY A 10 1.02 -28.32 8.68
N PRO A 11 0.70 -27.15 8.11
CA PRO A 11 0.27 -25.98 8.86
C PRO A 11 -0.90 -26.31 9.77
N THR A 12 -0.73 -26.03 11.07
CA THR A 12 -1.81 -26.20 12.04
C THR A 12 -2.97 -25.29 11.62
N PRO A 13 -4.17 -25.83 11.36
CA PRO A 13 -5.32 -25.01 10.96
C PRO A 13 -5.60 -23.97 12.05
N ALA A 14 -5.95 -22.77 11.66
CA ALA A 14 -6.42 -21.72 12.55
C ALA A 14 -7.49 -22.32 13.46
N GLY A 15 -7.18 -22.37 14.78
CA GLY A 15 -7.99 -23.06 15.77
C GLY A 15 -9.45 -22.63 15.71
N GLY A 16 -10.35 -23.57 15.92
CA GLY A 16 -11.78 -23.40 15.81
C GLY A 16 -12.30 -22.16 16.55
N ALA A 17 -13.35 -21.58 16.01
CA ALA A 17 -14.05 -20.36 16.49
C ALA A 17 -14.76 -20.54 17.85
N GLY A 18 -14.15 -21.29 18.77
CA GLY A 18 -14.66 -21.47 20.12
C GLY A 18 -14.48 -20.19 20.93
N GLY A 19 -15.55 -19.40 21.07
CA GLY A 19 -15.58 -18.24 21.94
C GLY A 19 -15.84 -16.89 21.27
N LEU A 20 -15.98 -16.82 19.94
CA LEU A 20 -16.38 -15.60 19.27
C LEU A 20 -17.79 -15.16 19.70
N PRO A 21 -18.02 -13.87 20.04
CA PRO A 21 -19.36 -13.40 20.28
C PRO A 21 -20.20 -13.53 19.01
N ALA A 22 -21.49 -13.83 19.18
CA ALA A 22 -22.43 -13.82 18.06
C ALA A 22 -22.40 -12.45 17.34
N VAL A 23 -22.66 -12.47 16.03
CA VAL A 23 -22.68 -11.26 15.20
C VAL A 23 -23.48 -10.13 15.90
N GLY A 24 -22.81 -9.01 16.17
CA GLY A 24 -23.41 -7.84 16.84
C GLY A 24 -23.47 -7.89 18.37
N ALA A 25 -23.03 -8.98 19.03
CA ALA A 25 -23.00 -9.11 20.48
C ALA A 25 -21.65 -8.73 21.11
N TRP A 26 -20.99 -7.70 20.56
CA TRP A 26 -19.70 -7.22 21.10
C TRP A 26 -19.88 -6.61 22.50
N PRO A 27 -18.94 -6.83 23.43
CA PRO A 27 -18.93 -6.17 24.72
C PRO A 27 -19.05 -4.65 24.56
N PRO A 28 -19.65 -3.95 25.56
CA PRO A 28 -19.76 -2.51 25.51
C PRO A 28 -18.39 -1.86 25.37
N ARG A 29 -18.34 -0.70 24.72
CA ARG A 29 -17.11 0.04 24.38
C ARG A 29 -16.16 0.22 25.58
N THR A 30 -16.70 0.36 26.79
CA THR A 30 -15.92 0.46 28.04
C THR A 30 -15.07 -0.76 28.37
N ARG A 31 -15.32 -1.91 27.72
CA ARG A 31 -14.57 -3.17 27.90
C ARG A 31 -13.61 -3.46 26.73
N TRP A 32 -13.49 -2.56 25.77
CA TRP A 32 -12.52 -2.73 24.67
C TRP A 32 -11.11 -2.44 25.18
N PRO A 33 -10.11 -3.22 24.76
CA PRO A 33 -8.71 -2.86 25.00
C PRO A 33 -8.35 -1.60 24.19
N GLU A 34 -7.39 -0.83 24.68
CA GLU A 34 -6.94 0.41 24.05
C GLU A 34 -6.59 0.23 22.56
N PRO A 35 -5.83 -0.81 22.15
CA PRO A 35 -5.56 -1.04 20.73
C PRO A 35 -6.82 -1.17 19.86
N LEU A 36 -7.89 -1.77 20.37
CA LEU A 36 -9.15 -1.90 19.62
C LEU A 36 -9.84 -0.54 19.46
N HIS A 37 -9.80 0.33 20.47
CA HIS A 37 -10.30 1.69 20.33
C HIS A 37 -9.61 2.44 19.20
N ARG A 38 -8.28 2.37 19.14
CA ARG A 38 -7.47 2.98 18.09
C ARG A 38 -7.78 2.38 16.73
N ALA A 39 -7.85 1.05 16.63
CA ALA A 39 -8.15 0.36 15.38
C ALA A 39 -9.52 0.74 14.82
N VAL A 40 -10.57 0.74 15.66
CA VAL A 40 -11.94 1.12 15.25
C VAL A 40 -12.01 2.58 14.82
N ALA A 41 -11.34 3.48 15.54
CA ALA A 41 -11.26 4.90 15.17
C ALA A 41 -10.58 5.08 13.81
N ALA A 42 -9.45 4.41 13.59
CA ALA A 42 -8.69 4.48 12.34
C ALA A 42 -9.46 3.89 11.14
N VAL A 43 -10.18 2.77 11.33
CA VAL A 43 -11.05 2.20 10.28
C VAL A 43 -12.19 3.17 9.93
N ARG A 44 -12.82 3.76 10.94
CA ARG A 44 -13.88 4.75 10.73
C ARG A 44 -13.38 5.95 9.92
N GLU A 45 -12.25 6.53 10.30
CA GLU A 45 -11.64 7.66 9.60
C GLU A 45 -11.26 7.30 8.17
N ALA A 46 -10.64 6.13 7.96
CA ALA A 46 -10.28 5.63 6.65
C ALA A 46 -11.48 5.51 5.71
N LEU A 47 -12.64 5.09 6.22
CA LEU A 47 -13.86 4.94 5.44
C LEU A 47 -14.68 6.23 5.30
N ALA A 48 -14.50 7.22 6.20
CA ALA A 48 -15.20 8.51 6.13
C ALA A 48 -14.58 9.45 5.08
N GLY A 49 -13.28 9.32 4.81
CA GLY A 49 -12.49 10.29 4.03
C GLY A 49 -12.60 10.21 2.52
N ASP A 50 -13.16 9.13 1.93
CA ASP A 50 -13.19 8.97 0.47
C ASP A 50 -14.47 8.31 -0.03
N GLY A 51 -15.16 9.03 -0.83
CA GLY A 51 -16.27 8.61 -1.66
C GLY A 51 -17.30 9.71 -1.77
N PRO A 52 -18.03 9.83 -2.89
CA PRO A 52 -19.11 10.77 -2.97
C PRO A 52 -19.97 10.56 -1.73
N ARG A 53 -20.23 11.64 -0.96
CA ARG A 53 -21.23 11.63 0.11
C ARG A 53 -22.51 11.16 -0.54
N ARG A 54 -22.87 9.89 -0.33
CA ARG A 54 -24.19 9.43 -0.68
C ARG A 54 -25.17 10.16 0.25
N ALA A 55 -25.63 11.32 -0.19
CA ALA A 55 -26.92 11.81 0.21
C ALA A 55 -27.91 10.71 -0.21
N ASP A 56 -28.73 10.26 0.76
CA ASP A 56 -29.93 9.45 0.54
C ASP A 56 -29.78 8.01 0.02
N VAL A 57 -29.20 7.14 0.85
CA VAL A 57 -29.67 5.75 0.87
C VAL A 57 -30.44 5.56 2.20
N GLY A 58 -31.76 5.60 2.11
CA GLY A 58 -32.62 5.35 3.25
C GLY A 58 -32.34 3.99 3.90
N PRO A 59 -32.61 3.81 5.21
CA PRO A 59 -32.40 2.55 5.91
C PRO A 59 -33.35 1.50 5.31
N GLY A 60 -32.80 0.36 4.85
CA GLY A 60 -33.62 -0.83 4.65
C GLY A 60 -33.70 -1.44 3.26
N ARG A 61 -32.73 -1.29 2.36
CA ARG A 61 -32.65 -2.20 1.20
C ARG A 61 -31.66 -3.32 1.50
N ALA A 62 -32.18 -4.55 1.67
CA ALA A 62 -31.42 -5.79 1.52
C ALA A 62 -30.74 -5.75 0.16
N GLY A 63 -29.39 -5.63 0.14
CA GLY A 63 -28.60 -5.44 -1.08
C GLY A 63 -27.72 -4.18 -1.09
N SER A 64 -27.50 -3.51 0.06
CA SER A 64 -26.55 -2.40 0.13
C SER A 64 -25.14 -2.90 -0.16
N ARG A 65 -24.50 -2.27 -1.15
CA ARG A 65 -23.12 -2.58 -1.56
C ARG A 65 -22.14 -2.32 -0.42
N PRO A 66 -21.12 -3.15 -0.25
CA PRO A 66 -20.15 -2.95 0.82
C PRO A 66 -19.38 -1.64 0.59
N ARG A 67 -19.17 -0.90 1.69
CA ARG A 67 -18.34 0.31 1.70
C ARG A 67 -16.86 -0.02 1.62
N GLY A 68 -16.46 -1.17 2.14
CA GLY A 68 -15.08 -1.63 2.15
C GLY A 68 -14.96 -3.13 2.12
N LEU A 69 -13.79 -3.61 1.68
CA LEU A 69 -13.40 -5.01 1.70
C LEU A 69 -12.10 -5.17 2.50
N VAL A 70 -12.14 -5.97 3.55
CA VAL A 70 -10.93 -6.36 4.29
C VAL A 70 -10.15 -7.37 3.47
N ALA A 71 -8.89 -7.06 3.12
CA ALA A 71 -7.96 -8.03 2.55
C ALA A 71 -7.48 -8.97 3.67
N LEU A 72 -8.07 -10.15 3.75
CA LEU A 72 -7.88 -11.09 4.86
C LEU A 72 -6.94 -12.22 4.46
N SER A 73 -5.88 -12.46 5.26
CA SER A 73 -4.89 -13.51 5.02
C SER A 73 -4.85 -14.59 6.11
N GLY A 74 -5.64 -14.45 7.17
CA GLY A 74 -5.61 -15.34 8.34
C GLY A 74 -4.51 -15.05 9.36
N GLY A 75 -3.58 -14.14 9.08
CA GLY A 75 -2.58 -13.67 10.04
C GLY A 75 -3.15 -12.64 11.03
N ALA A 76 -2.47 -12.46 12.18
CA ALA A 76 -2.92 -11.61 13.29
C ALA A 76 -3.36 -10.21 12.85
N ASP A 77 -2.54 -9.53 12.03
CA ASP A 77 -2.83 -8.15 11.62
C ASP A 77 -4.13 -8.06 10.81
N SER A 78 -4.35 -8.99 9.87
CA SER A 78 -5.55 -9.01 9.04
C SER A 78 -6.81 -9.42 9.82
N LEU A 79 -6.67 -10.32 10.80
CA LEU A 79 -7.78 -10.68 11.69
C LEU A 79 -8.13 -9.54 12.64
N ALA A 80 -7.15 -8.82 13.19
CA ALA A 80 -7.39 -7.65 14.03
C ALA A 80 -8.14 -6.54 13.25
N LEU A 81 -7.79 -6.33 11.97
CA LEU A 81 -8.51 -5.43 11.09
C LEU A 81 -9.97 -5.88 10.89
N ALA A 82 -10.18 -7.18 10.65
CA ALA A 82 -11.52 -7.76 10.50
C ALA A 82 -12.36 -7.56 11.78
N VAL A 83 -11.78 -7.80 12.96
CA VAL A 83 -12.43 -7.53 14.26
C VAL A 83 -12.80 -6.05 14.40
N ALA A 84 -11.88 -5.13 14.11
CA ALA A 84 -12.15 -3.70 14.19
C ALA A 84 -13.29 -3.27 13.25
N CYS A 85 -13.35 -3.82 12.04
CA CYS A 85 -14.43 -3.60 11.10
C CYS A 85 -15.76 -4.16 11.59
N ALA A 86 -15.78 -5.39 12.11
CA ALA A 86 -16.98 -6.02 12.65
C ALA A 86 -17.54 -5.27 13.86
N VAL A 87 -16.67 -4.85 14.78
CA VAL A 87 -17.03 -4.01 15.93
C VAL A 87 -17.61 -2.66 15.48
N LEU A 88 -16.96 -2.01 14.49
CA LEU A 88 -17.47 -0.74 13.94
C LEU A 88 -18.87 -0.90 13.35
N VAL A 89 -19.10 -1.90 12.50
CA VAL A 89 -20.41 -2.17 11.88
C VAL A 89 -21.49 -2.43 12.94
N GLY A 90 -21.14 -3.05 14.08
CA GLY A 90 -22.04 -3.23 15.22
C GLY A 90 -22.48 -1.93 15.90
N THR A 91 -21.76 -0.82 15.73
CA THR A 91 -22.09 0.48 16.31
C THR A 91 -23.22 1.20 15.53
N ARG A 92 -23.88 2.18 16.17
CA ARG A 92 -24.88 3.04 15.50
C ARG A 92 -24.26 3.80 14.32
N GLU A 93 -23.02 4.26 14.48
CA GLU A 93 -22.28 5.01 13.47
C GLU A 93 -21.87 4.10 12.30
N GLY A 94 -21.34 2.91 12.58
CA GLY A 94 -20.92 1.95 11.55
C GLY A 94 -22.07 1.44 10.69
N ARG A 95 -23.27 1.28 11.28
CA ARG A 95 -24.48 0.93 10.50
C ARG A 95 -24.83 1.98 9.44
N ARG A 96 -24.44 3.24 9.63
CA ARG A 96 -24.64 4.31 8.64
C ARG A 96 -23.59 4.28 7.52
N LEU A 97 -22.40 3.70 7.78
CA LEU A 97 -21.37 3.52 6.76
C LEU A 97 -21.74 2.43 5.75
N GLY A 98 -22.60 1.50 6.14
CA GLY A 98 -22.96 0.33 5.33
C GLY A 98 -22.13 -0.92 5.67
N PRO A 99 -22.37 -2.04 4.98
CA PRO A 99 -21.68 -3.29 5.23
C PRO A 99 -20.18 -3.19 4.86
N ILE A 100 -19.38 -4.01 5.53
CA ILE A 100 -17.98 -4.23 5.20
C ILE A 100 -17.84 -5.73 4.90
N GLY A 101 -17.25 -6.04 3.74
CA GLY A 101 -16.96 -7.40 3.32
C GLY A 101 -15.52 -7.83 3.60
N ALA A 102 -15.18 -9.04 3.17
CA ALA A 102 -13.81 -9.55 3.19
C ALA A 102 -13.46 -10.22 1.86
N ALA A 103 -12.21 -10.04 1.44
CA ALA A 103 -11.62 -10.71 0.29
C ALA A 103 -10.39 -11.51 0.74
N VAL A 104 -10.45 -12.82 0.58
CA VAL A 104 -9.35 -13.75 0.85
C VAL A 104 -8.72 -14.15 -0.48
N VAL A 105 -7.40 -14.01 -0.59
CA VAL A 105 -6.65 -14.43 -1.78
C VAL A 105 -5.77 -15.62 -1.43
N ASP A 106 -6.07 -16.77 -2.03
CA ASP A 106 -5.23 -17.97 -1.97
C ASP A 106 -4.22 -17.98 -3.11
N HIS A 107 -2.94 -17.92 -2.77
CA HIS A 107 -1.84 -17.90 -3.76
C HIS A 107 -1.43 -19.29 -4.25
N GLY A 108 -1.90 -20.37 -3.60
CA GLY A 108 -1.53 -21.73 -3.96
C GLY A 108 -0.03 -22.06 -3.83
N LEU A 109 0.78 -21.20 -3.17
CA LEU A 109 2.24 -21.35 -3.08
C LEU A 109 2.68 -22.40 -2.05
N GLN A 110 1.79 -22.75 -1.11
CA GLN A 110 2.08 -23.67 -0.02
C GLN A 110 1.02 -24.78 0.01
N SER A 111 1.43 -25.97 0.41
CA SER A 111 0.49 -27.04 0.72
C SER A 111 -0.43 -26.61 1.86
N GLY A 112 -1.75 -26.74 1.71
CA GLY A 112 -2.72 -26.35 2.72
C GLY A 112 -3.10 -24.85 2.73
N SER A 113 -2.65 -24.05 1.75
CA SER A 113 -3.05 -22.64 1.63
C SER A 113 -4.56 -22.46 1.45
N ASP A 114 -5.22 -23.40 0.79
CA ASP A 114 -6.66 -23.47 0.62
C ASP A 114 -7.40 -23.61 1.96
N ALA A 115 -6.90 -24.47 2.86
CA ALA A 115 -7.46 -24.65 4.19
C ALA A 115 -7.32 -23.38 5.04
N VAL A 116 -6.17 -22.71 4.96
CA VAL A 116 -5.94 -21.41 5.65
C VAL A 116 -6.88 -20.34 5.10
N ALA A 117 -7.05 -20.28 3.78
CA ALA A 117 -7.97 -19.33 3.15
C ALA A 117 -9.44 -19.60 3.54
N ALA A 118 -9.85 -20.85 3.56
CA ALA A 118 -11.19 -21.26 4.00
C ALA A 118 -11.44 -20.88 5.47
N ALA A 119 -10.50 -21.19 6.37
CA ALA A 119 -10.61 -20.84 7.78
C ALA A 119 -10.69 -19.32 8.00
N ALA A 120 -9.90 -18.53 7.27
CA ALA A 120 -9.97 -17.08 7.32
C ALA A 120 -11.34 -16.55 6.84
N ALA A 121 -11.90 -17.13 5.78
CA ALA A 121 -13.22 -16.77 5.28
C ALA A 121 -14.33 -17.12 6.28
N ASP A 122 -14.23 -18.26 6.96
CA ASP A 122 -15.19 -18.66 7.99
C ASP A 122 -15.15 -17.69 9.19
N VAL A 123 -13.98 -17.30 9.65
CA VAL A 123 -13.85 -16.26 10.68
C VAL A 123 -14.51 -14.96 10.22
N ALA A 124 -14.29 -14.51 8.98
CA ALA A 124 -14.94 -13.30 8.46
C ALA A 124 -16.48 -13.40 8.48
N ARG A 125 -17.05 -14.56 8.11
CA ARG A 125 -18.50 -14.81 8.15
C ARG A 125 -19.03 -14.79 9.58
N ILE A 126 -18.34 -15.43 10.53
CA ILE A 126 -18.69 -15.43 11.96
C ILE A 126 -18.63 -14.01 12.52
N LEU A 127 -17.68 -13.18 12.10
CA LEU A 127 -17.58 -11.77 12.46
C LEU A 127 -18.70 -10.90 11.83
N GLY A 128 -19.49 -11.44 10.91
CA GLY A 128 -20.58 -10.74 10.22
C GLY A 128 -20.12 -9.83 9.07
N LEU A 129 -18.91 -10.02 8.56
CA LEU A 129 -18.48 -9.34 7.35
C LEU A 129 -19.23 -9.92 6.13
N THR A 130 -19.70 -9.04 5.24
CA THR A 130 -20.46 -9.46 4.06
C THR A 130 -20.30 -8.45 2.91
N PRO A 131 -20.07 -8.89 1.66
CA PRO A 131 -19.82 -10.27 1.24
C PRO A 131 -18.45 -10.80 1.66
N VAL A 132 -18.28 -12.12 1.68
CA VAL A 132 -16.97 -12.78 1.87
C VAL A 132 -16.65 -13.58 0.60
N THR A 133 -15.55 -13.22 -0.05
CA THR A 133 -15.06 -13.88 -1.26
C THR A 133 -13.73 -14.57 -1.00
N VAL A 134 -13.54 -15.73 -1.60
CA VAL A 134 -12.25 -16.45 -1.65
C VAL A 134 -11.86 -16.58 -3.11
N THR A 135 -10.70 -16.04 -3.47
CA THR A 135 -10.19 -16.08 -4.84
C THR A 135 -8.85 -16.81 -4.86
N ARG A 136 -8.78 -17.92 -5.59
CA ARG A 136 -7.51 -18.58 -5.89
C ARG A 136 -6.86 -17.90 -7.08
N VAL A 137 -5.57 -17.60 -6.96
CA VAL A 137 -4.79 -16.95 -8.02
C VAL A 137 -3.64 -17.85 -8.49
N GLU A 138 -3.43 -17.85 -9.78
CA GLU A 138 -2.23 -18.43 -10.38
C GLU A 138 -1.17 -17.33 -10.49
N VAL A 139 0.01 -17.56 -9.92
CA VAL A 139 1.11 -16.61 -9.94
C VAL A 139 1.90 -16.77 -11.22
N ALA A 140 1.63 -15.89 -12.20
CA ALA A 140 2.41 -15.85 -13.43
C ALA A 140 3.83 -15.34 -13.16
N ARG A 141 4.83 -16.05 -13.67
CA ARG A 141 6.25 -15.66 -13.56
C ARG A 141 6.58 -14.60 -14.61
N THR A 142 6.97 -13.39 -14.16
CA THR A 142 7.36 -12.29 -15.05
C THR A 142 8.85 -12.00 -15.08
N GLY A 143 9.63 -12.66 -14.22
CA GLY A 143 11.06 -12.39 -14.08
C GLY A 143 11.44 -11.45 -12.95
N ASP A 144 10.47 -10.78 -12.30
CA ASP A 144 10.70 -9.86 -11.18
C ASP A 144 10.93 -10.60 -9.84
N GLY A 145 10.83 -11.92 -9.85
CA GLY A 145 10.96 -12.79 -8.68
C GLY A 145 9.62 -13.21 -8.07
N PRO A 146 9.60 -14.35 -7.36
CA PRO A 146 8.36 -14.99 -6.91
C PRO A 146 7.55 -14.13 -5.93
N GLU A 147 8.21 -13.35 -5.07
CA GLU A 147 7.54 -12.45 -4.12
C GLU A 147 6.84 -11.28 -4.84
N ALA A 148 7.51 -10.68 -5.83
CA ALA A 148 6.96 -9.58 -6.61
C ALA A 148 5.78 -10.05 -7.46
N ASP A 149 5.89 -11.24 -8.06
CA ASP A 149 4.84 -11.86 -8.86
C ASP A 149 3.60 -12.20 -8.01
N ALA A 150 3.79 -12.81 -6.83
CA ALA A 150 2.72 -13.10 -5.89
C ALA A 150 2.03 -11.82 -5.38
N ARG A 151 2.82 -10.78 -5.09
CA ARG A 151 2.30 -9.47 -4.67
C ARG A 151 1.47 -8.82 -5.77
N ARG A 152 1.89 -8.91 -7.03
CA ARG A 152 1.13 -8.41 -8.19
C ARG A 152 -0.19 -9.14 -8.31
N ALA A 153 -0.18 -10.47 -8.38
CA ALA A 153 -1.38 -11.31 -8.50
C ALA A 153 -2.39 -11.03 -7.36
N ARG A 154 -1.91 -10.90 -6.12
CA ARG A 154 -2.74 -10.52 -4.98
C ARG A 154 -3.39 -9.14 -5.17
N ARG A 155 -2.65 -8.14 -5.65
CA ARG A 155 -3.18 -6.80 -5.86
C ARG A 155 -4.24 -6.77 -6.95
N GLU A 156 -4.07 -7.53 -8.01
CA GLU A 156 -5.03 -7.68 -9.11
C GLU A 156 -6.31 -8.36 -8.63
N ALA A 157 -6.19 -9.46 -7.86
CA ALA A 157 -7.33 -10.16 -7.28
C ALA A 157 -8.14 -9.27 -6.33
N LEU A 158 -7.46 -8.52 -5.45
CA LEU A 158 -8.13 -7.57 -4.55
C LEU A 158 -8.83 -6.44 -5.31
N ALA A 159 -8.23 -5.95 -6.39
CA ALA A 159 -8.85 -4.95 -7.25
C ALA A 159 -10.08 -5.49 -7.97
N ALA A 160 -10.05 -6.73 -8.45
CA ALA A 160 -11.20 -7.41 -9.04
C ALA A 160 -12.33 -7.58 -8.00
N ALA A 161 -12.01 -8.11 -6.82
CA ALA A 161 -12.98 -8.28 -5.74
C ALA A 161 -13.65 -6.96 -5.33
N ALA A 162 -12.90 -5.84 -5.32
CA ALA A 162 -13.46 -4.51 -5.02
C ALA A 162 -14.44 -4.02 -6.09
N ARG A 163 -14.11 -4.24 -7.37
CA ARG A 163 -15.01 -3.90 -8.49
C ARG A 163 -16.29 -4.72 -8.46
N ASP A 164 -16.17 -6.02 -8.23
CA ASP A 164 -17.32 -6.93 -8.25
C ASP A 164 -18.26 -6.66 -7.07
N ALA A 165 -17.71 -6.45 -5.87
CA ALA A 165 -18.49 -6.21 -4.66
C ALA A 165 -19.18 -4.84 -4.65
N GLY A 166 -18.50 -3.79 -5.08
CA GLY A 166 -18.95 -2.39 -4.95
C GLY A 166 -19.28 -1.70 -6.27
N GLN A 167 -19.22 -2.39 -7.40
CA GLN A 167 -19.29 -1.76 -8.74
C GLN A 167 -18.31 -0.57 -8.88
N GLY A 168 -17.10 -0.73 -8.29
CA GLY A 168 -16.04 0.27 -8.34
C GLY A 168 -15.91 1.18 -7.11
N ASP A 169 -16.89 1.21 -6.22
CA ASP A 169 -16.92 2.14 -5.07
C ASP A 169 -16.36 1.54 -3.77
N ALA A 170 -16.12 0.23 -3.70
CA ALA A 170 -15.61 -0.41 -2.50
C ALA A 170 -14.12 -0.11 -2.29
N VAL A 171 -13.76 0.32 -1.08
CA VAL A 171 -12.36 0.57 -0.69
C VAL A 171 -11.76 -0.70 -0.11
N VAL A 172 -10.56 -1.10 -0.57
CA VAL A 172 -9.84 -2.23 0.00
C VAL A 172 -9.09 -1.79 1.26
N LEU A 173 -9.34 -2.47 2.39
CA LEU A 173 -8.63 -2.24 3.64
C LEU A 173 -7.55 -3.29 3.80
N THR A 174 -6.30 -2.87 4.00
CA THR A 174 -5.15 -3.77 4.24
C THR A 174 -4.53 -3.50 5.60
N ALA A 175 -4.08 -4.55 6.27
CA ALA A 175 -3.64 -4.53 7.66
C ALA A 175 -2.12 -4.30 7.82
N HIS A 176 -1.55 -3.34 7.08
CA HIS A 176 -0.17 -2.94 7.33
C HIS A 176 -0.07 -2.19 8.66
N THR A 177 0.98 -2.49 9.44
CA THR A 177 1.19 -2.00 10.79
C THR A 177 2.35 -1.01 10.90
N ALA A 178 2.58 -0.46 12.09
CA ALA A 178 3.75 0.35 12.42
C ALA A 178 5.06 -0.43 12.23
N ASP A 179 5.05 -1.74 12.47
CA ASP A 179 6.19 -2.61 12.21
C ASP A 179 6.54 -2.66 10.73
N ASP A 180 5.53 -2.78 9.86
CA ASP A 180 5.73 -2.71 8.40
C ASP A 180 6.27 -1.35 7.94
N GLN A 181 5.85 -0.26 8.61
CA GLN A 181 6.39 1.08 8.36
C GLN A 181 7.88 1.15 8.67
N ALA A 182 8.29 0.70 9.87
CA ALA A 182 9.69 0.69 10.27
C ALA A 182 10.56 -0.14 9.31
N GLU A 183 10.09 -1.34 8.93
CA GLU A 183 10.75 -2.17 7.92
C GLU A 183 10.92 -1.43 6.59
N GLN A 184 9.86 -0.77 6.13
CA GLN A 184 9.88 -0.06 4.85
C GLN A 184 10.83 1.15 4.85
N VAL A 185 10.92 1.87 5.97
CA VAL A 185 11.87 2.98 6.14
C VAL A 185 13.31 2.48 6.06
N LEU A 186 13.65 1.41 6.78
CA LEU A 186 14.98 0.81 6.72
C LEU A 186 15.34 0.31 5.32
N LEU A 187 14.39 -0.31 4.63
CA LEU A 187 14.57 -0.73 3.25
C LEU A 187 14.74 0.46 2.29
N GLY A 188 14.09 1.58 2.58
CA GLY A 188 14.24 2.84 1.85
C GLY A 188 15.62 3.45 2.05
N LEU A 189 16.10 3.50 3.29
CA LEU A 189 17.44 3.97 3.66
C LEU A 189 18.53 3.13 3.00
N ALA A 190 18.42 1.81 3.08
CA ALA A 190 19.41 0.89 2.50
C ALA A 190 19.56 1.02 0.98
N ARG A 191 18.51 1.49 0.28
CA ARG A 191 18.54 1.75 -1.17
C ARG A 191 19.02 3.15 -1.55
N GLY A 192 19.36 4.00 -0.59
CA GLY A 192 19.73 5.38 -0.87
C GLY A 192 18.62 6.21 -1.51
N SER A 193 17.38 5.85 -1.27
CA SER A 193 16.22 6.49 -1.87
C SER A 193 15.88 7.80 -1.15
N GLY A 194 15.35 8.79 -1.88
CA GLY A 194 14.97 10.10 -1.34
C GLY A 194 13.81 10.09 -0.35
N THR A 195 13.40 11.26 0.13
CA THR A 195 12.35 11.48 1.15
C THR A 195 11.05 10.71 0.90
N ARG A 196 10.65 10.53 -0.37
CA ARG A 196 9.49 9.72 -0.74
C ARG A 196 9.57 8.26 -0.28
N SER A 197 10.76 7.68 -0.29
CA SER A 197 10.94 6.30 0.18
C SER A 197 11.01 6.22 1.70
N LEU A 198 11.44 7.29 2.36
CA LEU A 198 11.40 7.43 3.81
C LEU A 198 9.98 7.67 4.33
N ALA A 199 9.07 8.18 3.50
CA ALA A 199 7.64 8.28 3.82
C ALA A 199 6.97 6.92 4.08
N GLY A 200 7.67 5.82 3.88
CA GLY A 200 7.21 4.48 4.18
C GLY A 200 6.06 4.02 3.29
N ILE A 201 5.11 3.32 3.89
CA ILE A 201 3.91 2.82 3.23
C ILE A 201 2.83 3.92 3.33
N PRO A 202 2.28 4.41 2.21
CA PRO A 202 1.26 5.45 2.26
C PRO A 202 -0.04 4.93 2.88
N ALA A 203 -0.70 5.74 3.70
CA ALA A 203 -1.98 5.39 4.32
C ALA A 203 -3.09 5.12 3.28
N ARG A 204 -3.01 5.80 2.15
CA ARG A 204 -3.93 5.67 1.01
C ARG A 204 -3.17 5.40 -0.27
N GLY A 205 -3.81 4.74 -1.23
CA GLY A 205 -3.22 4.46 -2.53
C GLY A 205 -4.23 3.83 -3.48
N THR A 206 -3.75 3.34 -4.61
CA THR A 206 -4.56 2.68 -5.63
C THR A 206 -4.04 1.29 -5.95
N LEU A 207 -4.96 0.39 -6.24
CA LEU A 207 -4.71 -0.93 -6.81
C LEU A 207 -4.77 -0.85 -8.35
N PRO A 208 -4.34 -1.89 -9.07
CA PRO A 208 -4.53 -1.96 -10.52
C PRO A 208 -6.00 -1.72 -10.89
N GLY A 209 -6.22 -0.95 -11.96
CA GLY A 209 -7.57 -0.58 -12.39
C GLY A 209 -8.26 0.50 -11.54
N GLY A 210 -7.51 1.20 -10.66
CA GLY A 210 -7.99 2.41 -9.99
C GLY A 210 -8.70 2.20 -8.64
N ALA A 211 -8.94 0.96 -8.21
CA ALA A 211 -9.61 0.68 -6.93
C ALA A 211 -8.80 1.27 -5.74
N ALA A 212 -9.48 1.98 -4.85
CA ALA A 212 -8.85 2.61 -3.70
C ALA A 212 -8.39 1.56 -2.66
N VAL A 213 -7.21 1.77 -2.06
CA VAL A 213 -6.72 0.98 -0.94
C VAL A 213 -6.34 1.89 0.23
N VAL A 214 -6.77 1.51 1.43
CA VAL A 214 -6.45 2.21 2.69
C VAL A 214 -5.79 1.28 3.69
N ARG A 215 -5.02 1.85 4.61
CA ARG A 215 -4.22 1.12 5.60
C ARG A 215 -4.43 1.69 6.99
N PRO A 216 -5.55 1.32 7.64
CA PRO A 216 -5.94 1.95 8.91
C PRO A 216 -4.98 1.65 10.05
N LEU A 217 -4.28 0.49 10.02
CA LEU A 217 -3.49 0.02 11.15
C LEU A 217 -2.02 0.50 11.14
N LEU A 218 -1.63 1.44 10.27
CA LEU A 218 -0.25 1.94 10.20
C LEU A 218 0.26 2.59 11.50
N GLY A 219 -0.64 3.01 12.39
CA GLY A 219 -0.29 3.52 13.72
C GLY A 219 -0.33 2.49 14.84
N LEU A 220 -0.68 1.22 14.55
CA LEU A 220 -0.72 0.13 15.51
C LEU A 220 0.48 -0.81 15.31
N THR A 221 1.00 -1.32 16.41
CA THR A 221 2.06 -2.34 16.38
C THR A 221 1.49 -3.73 16.18
N ARG A 222 2.35 -4.70 15.83
CA ARG A 222 1.97 -6.12 15.79
C ARG A 222 1.49 -6.62 17.16
N ALA A 223 2.11 -6.14 18.26
CA ALA A 223 1.65 -6.46 19.61
C ALA A 223 0.21 -5.98 19.86
N ASP A 224 -0.16 -4.80 19.34
CA ASP A 224 -1.52 -4.28 19.41
C ASP A 224 -2.51 -5.17 18.64
N THR A 225 -2.15 -5.62 17.42
CA THR A 225 -3.03 -6.47 16.61
C THR A 225 -3.22 -7.85 17.23
N GLU A 226 -2.16 -8.43 17.80
CA GLU A 226 -2.24 -9.68 18.56
C GLU A 226 -3.09 -9.52 19.82
N ALA A 227 -3.01 -8.39 20.53
CA ALA A 227 -3.84 -8.12 21.69
C ALA A 227 -5.33 -8.04 21.32
N ILE A 228 -5.66 -7.44 20.15
CA ILE A 228 -7.02 -7.43 19.62
C ILE A 228 -7.51 -8.85 19.31
N CYS A 229 -6.68 -9.68 18.67
CA CYS A 229 -7.03 -11.06 18.36
C CYS A 229 -7.27 -11.88 19.65
N ARG A 230 -6.38 -11.75 20.65
CA ARG A 230 -6.54 -12.46 21.94
C ARG A 230 -7.82 -12.01 22.66
N TRP A 231 -8.12 -10.72 22.66
CA TRP A 231 -9.37 -10.19 23.24
C TRP A 231 -10.61 -10.75 22.54
N ALA A 232 -10.55 -10.92 21.22
CA ALA A 232 -11.64 -11.51 20.44
C ALA A 232 -11.68 -13.05 20.52
N GLY A 233 -10.78 -13.71 21.25
CA GLY A 233 -10.69 -15.17 21.30
C GLY A 233 -10.24 -15.83 20.00
N LEU A 234 -9.53 -15.09 19.14
CA LEU A 234 -9.04 -15.59 17.85
C LEU A 234 -7.62 -16.13 17.98
N THR A 235 -7.38 -17.25 17.35
CA THR A 235 -6.04 -17.73 16.98
C THR A 235 -5.76 -17.35 15.52
N TRP A 236 -4.49 -17.20 15.18
CA TRP A 236 -4.08 -16.78 13.84
C TRP A 236 -3.04 -17.74 13.25
N PHE A 237 -2.97 -17.73 11.94
CA PHE A 237 -1.94 -18.47 11.21
C PHE A 237 -0.63 -17.69 11.21
N GLU A 238 0.46 -18.35 11.60
CA GLU A 238 1.83 -17.84 11.45
C GLU A 238 2.43 -18.41 10.17
N ASP A 239 2.50 -17.64 9.11
CA ASP A 239 3.11 -18.03 7.86
C ASP A 239 4.63 -18.26 8.05
N PRO A 240 5.15 -19.47 7.79
CA PRO A 240 6.57 -19.80 7.91
C PRO A 240 7.47 -18.90 7.05
N HIS A 241 6.99 -18.43 5.89
CA HIS A 241 7.73 -17.51 5.03
C HIS A 241 8.04 -16.17 5.69
N ASN A 242 7.27 -15.75 6.69
CA ASN A 242 7.56 -14.53 7.45
C ASN A 242 8.87 -14.63 8.25
N ARG A 243 9.42 -15.84 8.43
CA ARG A 243 10.70 -16.10 9.10
C ARG A 243 11.81 -16.53 8.15
N ASP A 244 11.54 -16.65 6.85
CA ASP A 244 12.53 -17.08 5.86
C ASP A 244 13.68 -16.03 5.73
N PRO A 245 14.91 -16.37 6.11
CA PRO A 245 16.03 -15.45 6.04
C PRO A 245 16.49 -15.15 4.60
N ALA A 246 16.02 -15.90 3.61
CA ALA A 246 16.27 -15.59 2.20
C ALA A 246 15.59 -14.27 1.79
N LEU A 247 14.44 -13.96 2.41
CA LEU A 247 13.68 -12.76 2.13
C LEU A 247 14.25 -11.55 2.88
N LEU A 248 14.58 -10.48 2.14
CA LEU A 248 15.18 -9.27 2.71
C LEU A 248 14.30 -8.65 3.82
N ARG A 249 12.99 -8.62 3.61
CA ARG A 249 12.05 -8.05 4.59
C ARG A 249 11.98 -8.89 5.87
N SER A 250 12.03 -10.21 5.76
CA SER A 250 12.11 -11.11 6.89
C SER A 250 13.41 -10.90 7.68
N ARG A 251 14.56 -10.72 7.00
CA ARG A 251 15.83 -10.39 7.69
C ARG A 251 15.77 -9.07 8.46
N VAL A 252 15.16 -8.02 7.87
CA VAL A 252 14.98 -6.74 8.55
C VAL A 252 14.15 -6.93 9.81
N ARG A 253 13.03 -7.65 9.74
CA ARG A 253 12.12 -7.94 10.85
C ARG A 253 12.77 -8.74 11.97
N THR A 254 13.48 -9.82 11.61
CA THR A 254 13.94 -10.83 12.59
C THR A 254 15.36 -10.62 13.09
N ARG A 255 16.16 -9.80 12.40
CA ARG A 255 17.58 -9.58 12.76
C ARG A 255 17.93 -8.11 12.88
N VAL A 256 17.62 -7.28 11.87
CA VAL A 256 18.11 -5.89 11.83
C VAL A 256 17.38 -5.04 12.87
N LEU A 257 16.04 -5.04 12.87
CA LEU A 257 15.26 -4.26 13.84
C LEU A 257 15.55 -4.68 15.29
N PRO A 258 15.56 -5.98 15.65
CA PRO A 258 15.93 -6.38 17.01
C PRO A 258 17.36 -5.96 17.39
N ALA A 259 18.32 -6.05 16.47
CA ALA A 259 19.70 -5.61 16.75
C ALA A 259 19.80 -4.09 16.96
N LEU A 260 19.00 -3.31 16.22
CA LEU A 260 18.93 -1.85 16.44
C LEU A 260 18.23 -1.48 17.76
N GLU A 261 17.28 -2.28 18.21
CA GLU A 261 16.54 -2.08 19.46
C GLU A 261 17.25 -2.66 20.70
N ASP A 262 18.36 -3.38 20.51
CA ASP A 262 19.17 -3.91 21.61
C ASP A 262 19.67 -2.76 22.50
N PRO A 263 19.44 -2.82 23.82
CA PRO A 263 19.80 -1.72 24.73
C PRO A 263 21.32 -1.56 24.93
N ASP A 264 22.08 -2.62 24.75
CA ASP A 264 23.53 -2.62 25.04
C ASP A 264 24.39 -2.47 23.77
N ALA A 265 23.98 -3.12 22.67
CA ALA A 265 24.75 -3.15 21.42
C ALA A 265 24.13 -2.33 20.29
N GLY A 266 22.87 -1.91 20.43
CA GLY A 266 22.11 -1.15 19.42
C GLY A 266 21.90 0.31 19.81
N LEU A 267 20.78 0.85 19.36
CA LEU A 267 20.34 2.22 19.65
C LEU A 267 19.31 2.27 20.80
N GLY A 268 18.96 1.11 21.34
CA GLY A 268 18.01 0.95 22.42
C GLY A 268 16.54 0.91 22.01
N PRO A 269 15.63 0.73 23.00
CA PRO A 269 14.21 0.64 22.76
C PRO A 269 13.66 1.94 22.17
N GLY A 270 12.69 1.84 21.26
CA GLY A 270 12.06 2.99 20.64
C GLY A 270 12.54 3.33 19.21
N VAL A 271 13.55 2.63 18.70
CA VAL A 271 14.01 2.77 17.31
C VAL A 271 12.85 2.60 16.33
N ARG A 272 12.04 1.56 16.50
CA ARG A 272 10.87 1.29 15.65
C ARG A 272 9.90 2.48 15.65
N ALA A 273 9.56 2.99 16.82
CA ALA A 273 8.71 4.17 16.96
C ALA A 273 9.35 5.43 16.33
N GLY A 274 10.67 5.57 16.45
CA GLY A 274 11.44 6.62 15.79
C GLY A 274 11.33 6.56 14.27
N LEU A 275 11.50 5.38 13.68
CA LEU A 275 11.36 5.17 12.24
C LEU A 275 9.94 5.47 11.75
N VAL A 276 8.91 5.09 12.50
CA VAL A 276 7.51 5.41 12.19
C VAL A 276 7.26 6.92 12.21
N ARG A 277 7.78 7.64 13.22
CA ARG A 277 7.69 9.11 13.25
C ARG A 277 8.41 9.76 12.07
N THR A 278 9.61 9.28 11.73
CA THR A 278 10.34 9.75 10.55
C THR A 278 9.53 9.55 9.27
N ALA A 279 8.86 8.39 9.13
CA ALA A 279 7.99 8.14 7.99
C ALA A 279 6.82 9.13 7.89
N ALA A 280 6.20 9.45 9.03
CA ALA A 280 5.09 10.42 9.07
C ALA A 280 5.54 11.82 8.63
N ILE A 281 6.65 12.32 9.22
CA ILE A 281 7.23 13.63 8.84
C ILE A 281 7.61 13.65 7.36
N ALA A 282 8.32 12.63 6.88
CA ALA A 282 8.71 12.54 5.48
C ALA A 282 7.50 12.44 4.53
N ALA A 283 6.37 11.86 4.97
CA ALA A 283 5.14 11.80 4.21
C ALA A 283 4.49 13.19 4.07
N GLU A 284 4.45 13.97 5.16
CA GLU A 284 3.94 15.35 5.16
C GLU A 284 4.79 16.24 4.24
N ASP A 285 6.12 16.21 4.38
CA ASP A 285 7.04 16.95 3.52
C ASP A 285 6.90 16.55 2.05
N ALA A 286 6.82 15.24 1.77
CA ALA A 286 6.65 14.76 0.42
C ALA A 286 5.31 15.20 -0.19
N ALA A 287 4.22 15.19 0.59
CA ALA A 287 2.90 15.63 0.14
C ALA A 287 2.88 17.12 -0.21
N ALA A 288 3.49 17.97 0.63
CA ALA A 288 3.58 19.41 0.40
C ALA A 288 4.38 19.71 -0.89
N LEU A 289 5.55 19.09 -1.06
CA LEU A 289 6.37 19.26 -2.26
C LEU A 289 5.70 18.68 -3.51
N ASP A 290 4.92 17.61 -3.38
CA ASP A 290 4.18 17.01 -4.48
C ASP A 290 2.97 17.87 -4.89
N ALA A 291 2.29 18.52 -3.95
CA ALA A 291 1.25 19.49 -4.23
C ALA A 291 1.82 20.68 -4.98
N TRP A 292 2.88 21.29 -4.44
CA TRP A 292 3.58 22.40 -5.12
C TRP A 292 4.01 22.04 -6.53
N ALA A 293 4.66 20.88 -6.71
CA ALA A 293 5.05 20.44 -8.06
C ALA A 293 3.85 20.20 -9.00
N GLY A 294 2.69 19.83 -8.45
CA GLY A 294 1.45 19.71 -9.22
C GLY A 294 0.97 21.03 -9.78
N ASP A 295 0.96 22.07 -8.93
CA ASP A 295 0.58 23.43 -9.31
C ASP A 295 1.56 23.99 -10.35
N GLU A 296 2.87 23.74 -10.16
CA GLU A 296 3.90 24.18 -11.09
C GLU A 296 3.82 23.52 -12.45
N VAL A 297 3.49 22.22 -12.54
CA VAL A 297 3.26 21.56 -13.85
C VAL A 297 2.16 22.28 -14.62
N THR A 298 1.09 22.69 -13.96
CA THR A 298 -0.01 23.42 -14.60
C THR A 298 0.40 24.83 -15.01
N ARG A 299 1.08 25.55 -14.12
CA ARG A 299 1.53 26.94 -14.33
C ARG A 299 2.58 27.07 -15.44
N LEU A 300 3.51 26.13 -15.52
CA LEU A 300 4.64 26.16 -16.45
C LEU A 300 4.32 25.57 -17.82
N ARG A 301 3.13 24.99 -17.99
CA ARG A 301 2.73 24.38 -19.25
C ARG A 301 2.60 25.45 -20.33
N VAL A 302 3.24 25.19 -21.48
CA VAL A 302 3.17 26.01 -22.69
C VAL A 302 2.70 25.16 -23.86
N ASP A 303 2.28 25.81 -24.95
CA ASP A 303 1.80 25.11 -26.13
C ASP A 303 2.89 24.22 -26.74
N PRO A 304 2.57 22.95 -27.03
CA PRO A 304 3.52 22.03 -27.62
C PRO A 304 3.80 22.38 -29.09
N PRO A 305 4.98 22.01 -29.60
CA PRO A 305 5.28 22.17 -31.01
C PRO A 305 4.26 21.36 -31.87
N ALA A 306 3.81 21.96 -32.98
CA ALA A 306 2.84 21.37 -33.89
C ALA A 306 1.47 20.97 -33.30
N GLY A 307 1.17 21.41 -32.04
CA GLY A 307 -0.14 21.17 -31.42
C GLY A 307 -0.40 19.71 -31.02
N ASP A 308 0.62 18.83 -30.94
CA ASP A 308 0.42 17.44 -30.51
C ASP A 308 0.07 17.38 -29.00
N PRO A 309 -1.17 17.01 -28.64
CA PRO A 309 -1.64 17.03 -27.25
C PRO A 309 -0.93 16.00 -26.35
N ARG A 310 -0.21 15.04 -26.93
CA ARG A 310 0.55 14.03 -26.17
C ARG A 310 1.87 14.59 -25.65
N VAL A 311 2.39 15.66 -26.27
CA VAL A 311 3.62 16.32 -25.84
C VAL A 311 3.34 17.21 -24.64
N VAL A 312 4.17 17.12 -23.61
CA VAL A 312 4.14 18.03 -22.46
C VAL A 312 5.29 18.98 -22.58
N SER A 313 4.98 20.25 -22.84
CA SER A 313 5.94 21.34 -22.96
C SER A 313 5.91 22.23 -21.72
N LEU A 314 7.07 22.55 -21.15
CA LEU A 314 7.23 23.39 -19.98
C LEU A 314 8.16 24.56 -20.29
N ASP A 315 7.85 25.76 -19.76
CA ASP A 315 8.71 26.93 -19.85
C ASP A 315 10.05 26.67 -19.14
N LEU A 316 11.14 26.80 -19.88
CA LEU A 316 12.47 26.39 -19.45
C LEU A 316 13.03 27.30 -18.35
N GLU A 317 12.86 28.61 -18.50
CA GLU A 317 13.41 29.61 -17.58
C GLU A 317 12.74 29.52 -16.21
N SER A 318 11.41 29.51 -16.20
CA SER A 318 10.65 29.34 -14.96
C SER A 318 10.90 27.98 -14.31
N LEU A 319 11.05 26.90 -15.11
CA LEU A 319 11.39 25.58 -14.58
C LEU A 319 12.78 25.57 -13.95
N ALA A 320 13.78 26.20 -14.56
CA ALA A 320 15.13 26.31 -14.04
C ALA A 320 15.20 27.11 -12.72
N ALA A 321 14.33 28.10 -12.58
CA ALA A 321 14.25 28.94 -11.38
C ALA A 321 13.66 28.22 -10.14
N LEU A 322 12.97 27.08 -10.32
CA LEU A 322 12.42 26.32 -9.20
C LEU A 322 13.51 25.71 -8.32
N PRO A 323 13.27 25.58 -7.00
CA PRO A 323 14.12 24.76 -6.13
C PRO A 323 14.25 23.33 -6.68
N ALA A 324 15.45 22.75 -6.62
CA ALA A 324 15.73 21.41 -7.20
C ALA A 324 14.74 20.34 -6.75
N ALA A 325 14.33 20.34 -5.47
CA ALA A 325 13.37 19.38 -4.93
C ALA A 325 12.00 19.44 -5.62
N VAL A 326 11.54 20.63 -6.01
CA VAL A 326 10.27 20.85 -6.73
C VAL A 326 10.48 20.55 -8.21
N ARG A 327 11.54 21.08 -8.81
CA ARG A 327 11.87 20.90 -10.24
C ARG A 327 11.97 19.42 -10.61
N HIS A 328 12.65 18.59 -9.81
CA HIS A 328 12.74 17.15 -10.03
C HIS A 328 11.35 16.47 -10.01
N ARG A 329 10.44 16.93 -9.14
CA ARG A 329 9.08 16.41 -9.09
C ARG A 329 8.23 16.87 -10.28
N VAL A 330 8.42 18.10 -10.74
CA VAL A 330 7.79 18.62 -11.97
C VAL A 330 8.20 17.79 -13.17
N ILE A 331 9.51 17.55 -13.35
CA ILE A 331 10.03 16.69 -14.42
C ILE A 331 9.42 15.29 -14.37
N ALA A 332 9.38 14.66 -13.20
CA ALA A 332 8.81 13.32 -13.04
C ALA A 332 7.30 13.27 -13.32
N ARG A 333 6.55 14.32 -12.96
CA ARG A 333 5.11 14.44 -13.25
C ARG A 333 4.85 14.68 -14.74
N ALA A 334 5.63 15.56 -15.36
CA ALA A 334 5.52 15.85 -16.78
C ALA A 334 5.82 14.60 -17.63
N ALA A 335 6.83 13.80 -17.25
CA ALA A 335 7.13 12.53 -17.91
C ALA A 335 5.94 11.55 -17.87
N ARG A 336 5.27 11.43 -16.71
CA ARG A 336 4.06 10.60 -16.58
C ARG A 336 2.89 11.15 -17.39
N ALA A 337 2.70 12.47 -17.41
CA ALA A 337 1.64 13.10 -18.19
C ALA A 337 1.83 12.91 -19.69
N ALA A 338 3.08 12.77 -20.16
CA ALA A 338 3.40 12.41 -21.54
C ALA A 338 3.25 10.89 -21.85
N GLY A 339 2.68 10.11 -20.91
CA GLY A 339 2.45 8.67 -21.09
C GLY A 339 3.58 7.76 -20.58
N GLY A 340 4.65 8.34 -20.02
CA GLY A 340 5.78 7.59 -19.47
C GLY A 340 5.53 6.97 -18.10
N GLN A 341 6.52 6.22 -17.64
CA GLN A 341 6.59 5.71 -16.28
C GLN A 341 7.36 6.69 -15.38
N ALA A 342 7.34 6.44 -14.06
CA ALA A 342 8.12 7.22 -13.10
C ALA A 342 9.62 7.08 -13.38
N PRO A 343 10.34 8.15 -13.79
CA PRO A 343 11.76 8.04 -14.06
C PRO A 343 12.56 7.78 -12.77
N PRO A 344 13.60 6.94 -12.82
CA PRO A 344 14.56 6.81 -11.73
C PRO A 344 15.33 8.12 -11.53
N ARG A 345 15.89 8.31 -10.33
CA ARG A 345 16.60 9.55 -9.94
C ARG A 345 17.68 9.95 -10.95
N GLU A 346 18.44 9.00 -11.45
CA GLU A 346 19.50 9.24 -12.43
C GLU A 346 18.96 9.91 -13.71
N ARG A 347 17.83 9.44 -14.21
CA ARG A 347 17.19 10.02 -15.40
C ARG A 347 16.61 11.40 -15.13
N ILE A 348 16.04 11.61 -13.93
CA ILE A 348 15.59 12.92 -13.49
C ILE A 348 16.74 13.91 -13.47
N LEU A 349 17.90 13.53 -12.92
CA LEU A 349 19.11 14.37 -12.87
C LEU A 349 19.67 14.64 -14.27
N ALA A 350 19.58 13.70 -15.19
CA ALA A 350 19.98 13.92 -16.57
C ALA A 350 19.09 14.97 -17.27
N VAL A 351 17.77 14.93 -17.03
CA VAL A 351 16.86 15.97 -17.54
C VAL A 351 17.10 17.31 -16.83
N ASP A 352 17.35 17.29 -15.52
CA ASP A 352 17.69 18.48 -14.74
C ASP A 352 18.93 19.20 -15.29
N ALA A 353 19.92 18.44 -15.71
CA ALA A 353 21.12 18.99 -16.37
C ALA A 353 20.81 19.65 -17.74
N LEU A 354 19.81 19.12 -18.48
CA LEU A 354 19.32 19.82 -19.69
C LEU A 354 18.66 21.17 -19.34
N VAL A 355 17.88 21.19 -18.28
CA VAL A 355 17.15 22.38 -17.84
C VAL A 355 18.12 23.46 -17.35
N THR A 356 19.05 23.11 -16.48
CA THR A 356 19.96 24.08 -15.82
C THR A 356 21.19 24.42 -16.65
N GLY A 357 21.46 23.72 -17.75
CA GLY A 357 22.69 23.90 -18.54
C GLY A 357 23.94 23.36 -17.87
N ALA A 358 23.83 22.66 -16.75
CA ALA A 358 24.94 22.18 -15.91
C ALA A 358 25.63 20.94 -16.46
N ARG A 359 25.79 20.79 -17.79
CA ARG A 359 26.58 19.70 -18.35
C ARG A 359 28.07 20.01 -18.30
N ALA A 360 28.81 19.23 -17.55
CA ALA A 360 30.25 19.18 -17.66
C ALA A 360 30.61 18.62 -19.06
N GLY A 361 31.28 19.44 -19.89
CA GLY A 361 31.86 19.04 -21.16
C GLY A 361 30.92 19.12 -22.36
N GLY A 362 30.69 20.29 -22.87
CA GLY A 362 30.45 20.82 -24.23
C GLY A 362 29.89 19.94 -25.38
N THR A 363 29.27 18.83 -25.13
CA THR A 363 28.64 17.99 -26.17
C THR A 363 27.13 18.25 -26.25
N SER A 364 26.63 18.40 -27.47
CA SER A 364 25.23 18.57 -27.87
C SER A 364 24.26 17.90 -26.90
N ALA A 365 23.28 18.67 -26.40
CA ALA A 365 22.22 18.18 -25.52
C ALA A 365 21.23 17.33 -26.32
N GLY A 366 21.61 16.11 -26.67
CA GLY A 366 20.70 15.10 -27.23
C GLY A 366 19.57 14.78 -26.26
N PRO A 367 18.49 14.15 -26.77
CA PRO A 367 17.36 13.79 -25.93
C PRO A 367 17.76 12.86 -24.78
N VAL A 368 17.10 13.03 -23.65
CA VAL A 368 17.20 12.10 -22.53
C VAL A 368 16.02 11.13 -22.60
N GLU A 369 16.31 9.87 -22.88
CA GLU A 369 15.28 8.81 -22.86
C GLU A 369 14.83 8.51 -21.43
N LEU A 370 13.51 8.40 -21.27
CA LEU A 370 12.84 8.11 -20.00
C LEU A 370 12.04 6.80 -20.13
N PRO A 371 11.84 6.08 -19.00
CA PRO A 371 11.04 4.85 -19.01
C PRO A 371 9.62 5.08 -19.52
N GLY A 372 9.08 4.07 -20.21
CA GLY A 372 7.73 4.12 -20.78
C GLY A 372 7.66 4.82 -22.14
N GLY A 373 8.79 4.94 -22.85
CA GLY A 373 8.81 5.47 -24.22
C GLY A 373 8.57 6.98 -24.29
N VAL A 374 9.18 7.76 -23.42
CA VAL A 374 9.17 9.22 -23.46
C VAL A 374 10.59 9.73 -23.59
N ALA A 375 10.83 10.74 -24.39
CA ALA A 375 12.11 11.45 -24.49
C ALA A 375 11.96 12.91 -24.07
N ALA A 376 12.91 13.41 -23.27
CA ALA A 376 12.97 14.82 -22.88
C ALA A 376 13.96 15.58 -23.79
N HIS A 377 13.48 16.65 -24.42
CA HIS A 377 14.24 17.50 -25.31
C HIS A 377 14.27 18.93 -24.78
N ARG A 378 15.46 19.57 -24.80
CA ARG A 378 15.55 21.01 -24.62
C ARG A 378 15.41 21.68 -26.00
N ALA A 379 14.41 22.53 -26.17
CA ALA A 379 14.15 23.28 -27.37
C ALA A 379 14.04 24.78 -27.05
N CYS A 380 15.07 25.57 -27.35
CA CYS A 380 15.12 27.03 -27.08
C CYS A 380 14.64 27.39 -25.66
N ALA A 381 13.42 27.91 -25.54
CA ALA A 381 12.82 28.33 -24.28
C ALA A 381 11.96 27.24 -23.60
N ARG A 382 11.97 25.99 -24.06
CA ARG A 382 11.09 24.91 -23.56
C ARG A 382 11.85 23.65 -23.23
N LEU A 383 11.26 22.89 -22.30
CA LEU A 383 11.53 21.46 -22.09
C LEU A 383 10.33 20.68 -22.65
N ASP A 384 10.54 19.93 -23.70
CA ASP A 384 9.50 19.10 -24.34
C ASP A 384 9.67 17.64 -23.93
N LEU A 385 8.61 17.01 -23.39
CA LEU A 385 8.54 15.59 -23.11
C LEU A 385 7.64 14.95 -24.16
N ILE A 386 8.25 14.15 -25.01
CA ILE A 386 7.65 13.65 -26.26
C ILE A 386 7.48 12.13 -26.14
N PRO A 387 6.27 11.57 -26.31
CA PRO A 387 6.10 10.13 -26.44
C PRO A 387 6.87 9.60 -27.64
N CYS A 388 7.74 8.63 -27.41
CA CYS A 388 8.32 7.86 -28.52
C CYS A 388 7.23 6.96 -29.08
N LEU A 389 6.92 7.08 -30.37
CA LEU A 389 6.05 6.13 -31.05
C LEU A 389 6.67 4.74 -30.91
N PRO A 390 5.89 3.69 -30.60
CA PRO A 390 6.41 2.33 -30.76
C PRO A 390 6.87 2.21 -32.21
N GLY A 391 8.13 1.83 -32.40
CA GLY A 391 8.65 1.56 -33.74
C GLY A 391 7.77 0.56 -34.47
N PRO A 392 7.72 0.60 -35.80
CA PRO A 392 6.92 -0.29 -36.59
C PRO A 392 7.23 -1.74 -36.36
#